data_fd4833aacbaf440e24a0afe480750441
#
_entry.id   fd4833aacbaf440e24a0afe480750441
#
_cell.length_a   1.000
_cell.length_b   1.000
_cell.length_c   1.000
_cell.angle_alpha   90.00
_cell.angle_beta   90.00
_cell.angle_gamma   90.00
#
_symmetry.space_group_name_H-M   'P 1'
#
loop_
_entity.id
_entity.type
_entity.pdbx_description
1 polymer ?
#
loop_
_entity_poly.entity_id
_entity_poly.type
_entity_poly.pdbx_seq_one_letter_code
_entity_poly.pdbx_strand_id
1 'polypeptide(L)'
;EMLRSLVGSEMCIRDRFKALLINTISLAASLGVLVWVFQDGHLSGLLGFTPIGGVEAYVIVTAVGVGFGLAMDYEVFILARIKEYWDGGDDNNTAVERGLQRSGGVVTSAALIMMIVFLGFVSGDLLIVKEIGLALAVMVALDATVVRMLLVPAIMSLLGRWNWWAPGFLQNVRDRYTEEAEEAADLGMSTRPSAAV
;
A
#
# COMPACT_ATOMS: atom_id res chain seq x y z
N GLU A 1 0.96 20.65 12.94
CA GLU A 1 1.48 19.44 12.25
C GLU A 1 0.37 18.46 11.88
N MET A 2 -0.58 18.18 12.78
CA MET A 2 -1.72 17.28 12.52
C MET A 2 -2.63 17.77 11.38
N LEU A 3 -2.89 19.07 11.30
CA LEU A 3 -3.68 19.70 10.22
C LEU A 3 -2.94 19.71 8.87
N ARG A 4 -1.63 19.91 8.86
CA ARG A 4 -0.79 19.74 7.66
C ARG A 4 -0.86 18.31 7.10
N SER A 5 -0.92 17.32 7.98
CA SER A 5 -1.10 15.92 7.60
C SER A 5 -2.48 15.66 6.98
N LEU A 6 -3.54 16.29 7.50
CA LEU A 6 -4.90 16.15 7.00
C LEU A 6 -5.10 16.83 5.63
N VAL A 7 -4.53 18.02 5.43
CA VAL A 7 -4.59 18.72 4.14
C VAL A 7 -3.73 18.03 3.06
N GLY A 8 -2.62 17.39 3.46
CA GLY A 8 -1.84 16.52 2.59
C GLY A 8 -2.59 15.25 2.15
N SER A 9 -3.61 14.84 2.89
CA SER A 9 -4.40 13.62 2.59
C SER A 9 -5.39 13.80 1.42
N GLU A 10 -5.67 15.00 1.00
CA GLU A 10 -6.73 15.29 0.02
C GLU A 10 -6.32 15.11 -1.45
N MET A 11 -5.03 15.07 -1.75
CA MET A 11 -4.56 14.67 -3.10
C MET A 11 -4.89 13.21 -3.43
N CYS A 12 -5.39 12.48 -2.46
CA CYS A 12 -5.46 11.03 -2.44
C CYS A 12 -6.74 10.41 -2.98
N ILE A 13 -7.80 11.13 -3.35
CA ILE A 13 -9.02 10.45 -3.79
C ILE A 13 -8.76 9.67 -5.07
N ARG A 14 -8.04 10.25 -6.01
CA ARG A 14 -7.70 9.62 -7.29
C ARG A 14 -6.62 8.55 -7.13
N ASP A 15 -5.64 8.81 -6.30
CA ASP A 15 -4.58 7.85 -6.01
C ASP A 15 -5.10 6.71 -5.15
N ARG A 16 -5.98 6.97 -4.20
CA ARG A 16 -6.69 5.93 -3.45
C ARG A 16 -7.57 5.06 -4.34
N PHE A 17 -8.24 5.64 -5.34
CA PHE A 17 -9.04 4.85 -6.27
C PHE A 17 -8.17 3.94 -7.16
N LYS A 18 -7.03 4.43 -7.63
CA LYS A 18 -6.03 3.61 -8.35
C LYS A 18 -5.47 2.52 -7.46
N ALA A 19 -5.08 2.88 -6.24
CA ALA A 19 -4.60 1.97 -5.22
C ALA A 19 -5.61 0.85 -4.95
N LEU A 20 -6.87 1.20 -4.73
CA LEU A 20 -7.95 0.23 -4.55
C LEU A 20 -8.09 -0.71 -5.73
N LEU A 21 -8.05 -0.18 -6.95
CA LEU A 21 -8.18 -0.98 -8.18
C LEU A 21 -7.00 -1.95 -8.34
N ILE A 22 -5.78 -1.46 -8.14
CA ILE A 22 -4.55 -2.26 -8.26
C ILE A 22 -4.53 -3.35 -7.18
N ASN A 23 -4.83 -2.99 -5.93
CA ASN A 23 -4.87 -3.92 -4.83
C ASN A 23 -5.98 -4.97 -5.00
N THR A 24 -7.12 -4.60 -5.59
CA THR A 24 -8.19 -5.55 -5.93
C THR A 24 -7.72 -6.56 -6.98
N ILE A 25 -7.00 -6.13 -8.00
CA ILE A 25 -6.42 -7.02 -9.02
C ILE A 25 -5.38 -7.96 -8.40
N SER A 26 -4.49 -7.44 -7.57
CA SER A 26 -3.49 -8.25 -6.85
C SER A 26 -4.15 -9.29 -5.94
N LEU A 27 -5.18 -8.87 -5.22
CA LEU A 27 -5.98 -9.76 -4.38
C LEU A 27 -6.67 -10.86 -5.20
N ALA A 28 -7.31 -10.50 -6.32
CA ALA A 28 -7.97 -11.47 -7.20
C ALA A 28 -6.96 -12.47 -7.79
N ALA A 29 -5.77 -12.02 -8.17
CA ALA A 29 -4.70 -12.88 -8.64
C ALA A 29 -4.22 -13.85 -7.55
N SER A 30 -4.06 -13.37 -6.33
CA SER A 30 -3.67 -14.16 -5.16
C SER A 30 -4.71 -15.23 -4.82
N LEU A 31 -6.00 -14.85 -4.81
CA LEU A 31 -7.10 -15.81 -4.63
C LEU A 31 -7.18 -16.81 -5.78
N GLY A 32 -6.89 -16.39 -7.02
CA GLY A 32 -6.79 -17.30 -8.16
C GLY A 32 -5.72 -18.36 -7.99
N VAL A 33 -4.54 -18.00 -7.47
CA VAL A 33 -3.48 -18.96 -7.12
C VAL A 33 -3.94 -19.92 -6.02
N LEU A 34 -4.65 -19.39 -5.02
CA LEU A 34 -5.19 -20.22 -3.92
C LEU A 34 -6.16 -21.28 -4.44
N VAL A 35 -7.10 -20.90 -5.32
CA VAL A 35 -8.04 -21.83 -5.97
C VAL A 35 -7.26 -22.86 -6.80
N TRP A 36 -6.33 -22.43 -7.63
CA TRP A 36 -5.53 -23.31 -8.46
C TRP A 36 -4.71 -24.33 -7.65
N VAL A 37 -4.15 -23.93 -6.52
CA VAL A 37 -3.37 -24.84 -5.66
C VAL A 37 -4.28 -25.78 -4.86
N PHE A 38 -5.23 -25.23 -4.11
CA PHE A 38 -5.98 -26.01 -3.10
C PHE A 38 -7.27 -26.61 -3.63
N GLN A 39 -8.02 -25.90 -4.47
CA GLN A 39 -9.27 -26.42 -5.03
C GLN A 39 -9.00 -27.40 -6.17
N ASP A 40 -8.11 -27.04 -7.10
CA ASP A 40 -7.75 -27.90 -8.24
C ASP A 40 -6.72 -28.97 -7.86
N GLY A 41 -6.13 -28.87 -6.66
CA GLY A 41 -5.20 -29.85 -6.11
C GLY A 41 -3.80 -29.84 -6.70
N HIS A 42 -3.44 -28.78 -7.45
CA HIS A 42 -2.07 -28.61 -7.93
C HIS A 42 -1.13 -28.45 -6.73
N LEU A 43 0.04 -29.06 -6.80
CA LEU A 43 1.02 -29.06 -5.70
C LEU A 43 0.59 -29.82 -4.42
N SER A 44 -0.52 -30.57 -4.42
CA SER A 44 -0.98 -31.36 -3.25
C SER A 44 0.09 -32.33 -2.73
N GLY A 45 0.83 -32.98 -3.65
CA GLY A 45 1.93 -33.87 -3.27
C GLY A 45 3.13 -33.15 -2.65
N LEU A 46 3.41 -31.91 -3.04
CA LEU A 46 4.51 -31.12 -2.49
C LEU A 46 4.16 -30.52 -1.12
N LEU A 47 2.93 -30.03 -0.98
CA LEU A 47 2.44 -29.38 0.23
C LEU A 47 1.84 -30.37 1.25
N GLY A 48 1.71 -31.64 0.87
CA GLY A 48 1.24 -32.72 1.76
C GLY A 48 -0.20 -32.50 2.26
N PHE A 49 -1.13 -32.18 1.36
CA PHE A 49 -2.56 -32.04 1.70
C PHE A 49 -3.45 -32.83 0.73
N THR A 50 -4.67 -33.12 1.17
CA THR A 50 -5.69 -33.75 0.32
C THR A 50 -6.67 -32.65 -0.13
N PRO A 51 -6.86 -32.45 -1.46
CA PRO A 51 -7.82 -31.45 -1.95
C PRO A 51 -9.24 -31.78 -1.49
N ILE A 52 -9.91 -30.81 -0.88
CA ILE A 52 -11.30 -30.94 -0.42
C ILE A 52 -12.30 -30.36 -1.42
N GLY A 53 -11.83 -29.93 -2.60
CA GLY A 53 -12.66 -29.41 -3.69
C GLY A 53 -13.20 -27.99 -3.49
N GLY A 54 -12.68 -27.25 -2.53
CA GLY A 54 -13.03 -25.84 -2.29
C GLY A 54 -12.07 -25.18 -1.33
N VAL A 55 -12.12 -23.84 -1.30
CA VAL A 55 -11.38 -23.01 -0.34
C VAL A 55 -12.35 -22.57 0.75
N GLU A 56 -11.96 -22.64 1.99
CA GLU A 56 -12.83 -22.26 3.11
C GLU A 56 -13.10 -20.74 3.10
N ALA A 57 -14.36 -20.35 3.36
CA ALA A 57 -14.78 -18.94 3.39
C ALA A 57 -13.95 -18.10 4.39
N TYR A 58 -13.56 -18.70 5.51
CA TYR A 58 -12.72 -18.06 6.52
C TYR A 58 -11.33 -17.69 5.98
N VAL A 59 -10.74 -18.52 5.14
CA VAL A 59 -9.45 -18.26 4.48
C VAL A 59 -9.57 -17.06 3.56
N ILE A 60 -10.63 -17.01 2.76
CA ILE A 60 -10.90 -15.91 1.84
C ILE A 60 -11.05 -14.59 2.61
N VAL A 61 -11.89 -14.57 3.65
CA VAL A 61 -12.11 -13.37 4.46
C VAL A 61 -10.81 -12.90 5.13
N THR A 62 -10.02 -13.82 5.65
CA THR A 62 -8.73 -13.51 6.29
C THR A 62 -7.72 -12.98 5.26
N ALA A 63 -7.60 -13.64 4.12
CA ALA A 63 -6.70 -13.20 3.05
C ALA A 63 -7.08 -11.81 2.53
N VAL A 64 -8.37 -11.54 2.34
CA VAL A 64 -8.87 -10.21 1.93
C VAL A 64 -8.58 -9.16 3.00
N GLY A 65 -8.95 -9.42 4.26
CA GLY A 65 -8.81 -8.43 5.33
C GLY A 65 -7.35 -8.10 5.65
N VAL A 66 -6.56 -9.13 5.92
CA VAL A 66 -5.14 -8.95 6.30
C VAL A 66 -4.32 -8.52 5.10
N GLY A 67 -4.49 -9.17 3.96
CA GLY A 67 -3.70 -8.89 2.77
C GLY A 67 -3.97 -7.50 2.21
N PHE A 68 -5.24 -7.08 2.15
CA PHE A 68 -5.60 -5.73 1.72
C PHE A 68 -5.07 -4.66 2.69
N GLY A 69 -5.16 -4.88 3.99
CA GLY A 69 -4.60 -3.98 5.00
C GLY A 69 -3.10 -3.78 4.84
N LEU A 70 -2.35 -4.88 4.71
CA LEU A 70 -0.90 -4.84 4.50
C LEU A 70 -0.52 -4.09 3.20
N ALA A 71 -1.24 -4.35 2.10
CA ALA A 71 -0.97 -3.69 0.83
C ALA A 71 -1.18 -2.16 0.93
N MET A 72 -2.27 -1.72 1.55
CA MET A 72 -2.58 -0.30 1.72
C MET A 72 -1.56 0.43 2.59
N ASP A 73 -1.11 -0.17 3.70
CA ASP A 73 -0.15 0.46 4.61
C ASP A 73 1.17 0.79 3.92
N TYR A 74 1.68 -0.15 3.13
CA TYR A 74 2.91 0.06 2.38
C TYR A 74 2.76 1.05 1.22
N GLU A 75 1.59 1.06 0.56
CA GLU A 75 1.33 1.96 -0.55
C GLU A 75 1.30 3.42 -0.09
N VAL A 76 0.62 3.69 1.03
CA VAL A 76 0.60 5.03 1.65
C VAL A 76 2.02 5.51 1.99
N PHE A 77 2.87 4.62 2.50
CA PHE A 77 4.25 4.97 2.83
C PHE A 77 5.07 5.38 1.58
N ILE A 78 4.94 4.63 0.48
CA ILE A 78 5.65 4.93 -0.78
C ILE A 78 5.14 6.24 -1.37
N LEU A 79 3.82 6.42 -1.45
CA LEU A 79 3.22 7.63 -1.99
C LEU A 79 3.60 8.88 -1.18
N ALA A 80 3.65 8.78 0.15
CA ALA A 80 4.10 9.87 1.00
C ALA A 80 5.55 10.29 0.69
N ARG A 81 6.45 9.32 0.43
CA ARG A 81 7.83 9.62 0.04
C ARG A 81 7.95 10.24 -1.35
N ILE A 82 7.20 9.75 -2.31
CA ILE A 82 7.17 10.34 -3.66
C ILE A 82 6.66 11.79 -3.58
N LYS A 83 5.61 12.02 -2.78
CA LYS A 83 5.07 13.35 -2.57
C LYS A 83 6.07 14.32 -1.94
N GLU A 84 6.84 13.88 -0.97
CA GLU A 84 7.89 14.69 -0.34
C GLU A 84 8.89 15.23 -1.37
N TYR A 85 9.32 14.41 -2.33
CA TYR A 85 10.23 14.84 -3.40
C TYR A 85 9.55 15.76 -4.41
N TRP A 86 8.29 15.51 -4.75
CA TRP A 86 7.50 16.37 -5.61
C TRP A 86 7.30 17.77 -5.00
N ASP A 87 6.93 17.84 -3.72
CA ASP A 87 6.76 19.09 -2.99
C ASP A 87 8.12 19.83 -2.83
N GLY A 88 9.22 19.09 -2.85
CA GLY A 88 10.58 19.62 -2.88
C GLY A 88 11.02 20.25 -4.21
N GLY A 89 10.17 20.18 -5.25
CA GLY A 89 10.40 20.81 -6.56
C GLY A 89 10.98 19.87 -7.62
N ASP A 90 11.08 18.57 -7.34
CA ASP A 90 11.47 17.58 -8.37
C ASP A 90 10.36 17.45 -9.43
N ASP A 91 10.74 17.13 -10.66
CA ASP A 91 9.76 16.74 -11.68
C ASP A 91 9.13 15.37 -11.36
N ASN A 92 7.97 15.05 -11.96
CA ASN A 92 7.20 13.85 -11.64
C ASN A 92 8.02 12.56 -11.70
N ASN A 93 8.82 12.38 -12.76
CA ASN A 93 9.58 11.15 -12.93
C ASN A 93 10.73 11.04 -11.93
N THR A 94 11.41 12.14 -11.66
CA THR A 94 12.48 12.20 -10.66
C THR A 94 11.95 11.98 -9.24
N ALA A 95 10.79 12.56 -8.90
CA ALA A 95 10.14 12.36 -7.62
C ALA A 95 9.75 10.89 -7.40
N VAL A 96 9.19 10.23 -8.43
CA VAL A 96 8.85 8.80 -8.39
C VAL A 96 10.10 7.96 -8.21
N GLU A 97 11.14 8.20 -9.01
CA GLU A 97 12.40 7.45 -8.94
C GLU A 97 13.07 7.58 -7.56
N ARG A 98 13.24 8.79 -7.07
CA ARG A 98 13.86 9.05 -5.76
C ARG A 98 13.03 8.50 -4.59
N GLY A 99 11.70 8.67 -4.66
CA GLY A 99 10.79 8.12 -3.66
C GLY A 99 10.88 6.60 -3.57
N LEU A 100 10.91 5.91 -4.71
CA LEU A 100 11.07 4.46 -4.77
C LEU A 100 12.46 4.01 -4.32
N GLN A 101 13.53 4.69 -4.74
CA GLN A 101 14.90 4.36 -4.31
C GLN A 101 15.06 4.48 -2.80
N ARG A 102 14.50 5.54 -2.21
CA ARG A 102 14.63 5.79 -0.76
C ARG A 102 13.83 4.82 0.09
N SER A 103 12.62 4.46 -0.35
CA SER A 103 11.72 3.55 0.39
C SER A 103 11.91 2.08 0.01
N GLY A 104 12.46 1.79 -1.17
CA GLY A 104 12.54 0.44 -1.71
C GLY A 104 13.26 -0.57 -0.83
N GLY A 105 14.38 -0.19 -0.21
CA GLY A 105 15.13 -1.07 0.67
C GLY A 105 14.34 -1.50 1.91
N VAL A 106 13.65 -0.56 2.55
CA VAL A 106 12.82 -0.84 3.74
C VAL A 106 11.63 -1.71 3.38
N VAL A 107 10.93 -1.35 2.31
CA VAL A 107 9.74 -2.06 1.85
C VAL A 107 10.08 -3.48 1.39
N THR A 108 11.17 -3.66 0.65
CA THR A 108 11.60 -4.98 0.17
C THR A 108 12.02 -5.90 1.32
N SER A 109 12.79 -5.37 2.30
CA SER A 109 13.17 -6.16 3.47
C SER A 109 11.96 -6.55 4.33
N ALA A 110 11.00 -5.64 4.53
CA ALA A 110 9.78 -5.95 5.24
C ALA A 110 8.92 -6.99 4.50
N ALA A 111 8.77 -6.88 3.19
CA ALA A 111 8.06 -7.87 2.37
C ALA A 111 8.73 -9.24 2.43
N LEU A 112 10.06 -9.30 2.40
CA LEU A 112 10.80 -10.55 2.52
C LEU A 112 10.57 -11.22 3.87
N ILE A 113 10.63 -10.46 4.96
CA ILE A 113 10.34 -10.99 6.30
C ILE A 113 8.93 -11.54 6.37
N MET A 114 7.92 -10.80 5.87
CA MET A 114 6.54 -11.24 5.84
C MET A 114 6.36 -12.52 5.01
N MET A 115 7.00 -12.60 3.83
CA MET A 115 6.96 -13.81 3.01
C MET A 115 7.54 -15.03 3.75
N ILE A 116 8.66 -14.87 4.44
CA ILE A 116 9.26 -15.96 5.23
C ILE A 116 8.31 -16.43 6.34
N VAL A 117 7.67 -15.50 7.05
CA VAL A 117 6.71 -15.81 8.11
C VAL A 117 5.50 -16.56 7.55
N PHE A 118 4.91 -16.06 6.46
CA PHE A 118 3.73 -16.70 5.84
C PHE A 118 4.06 -18.04 5.20
N LEU A 119 5.23 -18.21 4.59
CA LEU A 119 5.70 -19.50 4.11
C LEU A 119 5.97 -20.47 5.26
N GLY A 120 6.34 -20.00 6.44
CA GLY A 120 6.41 -20.80 7.65
C GLY A 120 5.06 -21.43 8.02
N PHE A 121 3.95 -20.73 7.81
CA PHE A 121 2.61 -21.29 8.02
C PHE A 121 2.26 -22.41 7.04
N VAL A 122 2.81 -22.37 5.82
CA VAL A 122 2.61 -23.43 4.83
C VAL A 122 3.22 -24.76 5.26
N SER A 123 4.23 -24.75 6.11
CA SER A 123 4.85 -25.96 6.67
C SER A 123 4.08 -26.60 7.84
N GLY A 124 3.03 -25.94 8.36
CA GLY A 124 2.19 -26.45 9.43
C GLY A 124 1.32 -27.65 9.00
N ASP A 125 0.69 -28.35 9.92
CA ASP A 125 -0.14 -29.54 9.62
C ASP A 125 -1.60 -29.18 9.33
N LEU A 126 -2.07 -28.03 9.79
CA LEU A 126 -3.46 -27.59 9.62
C LEU A 126 -3.67 -27.00 8.22
N LEU A 127 -4.60 -27.58 7.45
CA LEU A 127 -4.90 -27.15 6.07
C LEU A 127 -5.27 -25.66 5.99
N ILE A 128 -6.13 -25.17 6.88
CA ILE A 128 -6.55 -23.76 6.94
C ILE A 128 -5.34 -22.82 7.11
N VAL A 129 -4.38 -23.19 7.95
CA VAL A 129 -3.18 -22.40 8.19
C VAL A 129 -2.28 -22.39 6.96
N LYS A 130 -2.16 -23.53 6.26
CA LYS A 130 -1.44 -23.62 4.98
C LYS A 130 -2.07 -22.73 3.91
N GLU A 131 -3.40 -22.76 3.79
CA GLU A 131 -4.15 -21.94 2.84
C GLU A 131 -3.95 -20.45 3.10
N ILE A 132 -4.11 -19.99 4.35
CA ILE A 132 -3.88 -18.61 4.76
C ILE A 132 -2.43 -18.20 4.50
N GLY A 133 -1.47 -19.04 4.91
CA GLY A 133 -0.05 -18.78 4.73
C GLY A 133 0.33 -18.60 3.26
N LEU A 134 -0.13 -19.49 2.40
CA LEU A 134 0.16 -19.40 0.96
C LEU A 134 -0.53 -18.19 0.32
N ALA A 135 -1.80 -17.94 0.64
CA ALA A 135 -2.54 -16.80 0.14
C ALA A 135 -1.83 -15.47 0.45
N LEU A 136 -1.44 -15.27 1.71
CA LEU A 136 -0.76 -14.06 2.15
C LEU A 136 0.67 -13.97 1.59
N ALA A 137 1.42 -15.07 1.51
CA ALA A 137 2.75 -15.08 0.91
C ALA A 137 2.71 -14.67 -0.57
N VAL A 138 1.79 -15.25 -1.34
CA VAL A 138 1.60 -14.91 -2.76
C VAL A 138 1.16 -13.46 -2.92
N MET A 139 0.23 -12.99 -2.09
CA MET A 139 -0.24 -11.63 -2.13
C MET A 139 0.89 -10.63 -1.86
N VAL A 140 1.69 -10.83 -0.82
CA VAL A 140 2.84 -9.98 -0.51
C VAL A 140 3.89 -10.04 -1.62
N ALA A 141 4.13 -11.21 -2.21
CA ALA A 141 5.05 -11.35 -3.33
C ALA A 141 4.59 -10.58 -4.57
N LEU A 142 3.32 -10.69 -4.95
CA LEU A 142 2.73 -9.96 -6.08
C LEU A 142 2.73 -8.45 -5.82
N ASP A 143 2.36 -8.05 -4.61
CA ASP A 143 2.35 -6.64 -4.23
C ASP A 143 3.77 -6.04 -4.26
N ALA A 144 4.75 -6.68 -3.66
CA ALA A 144 6.11 -6.18 -3.61
C ALA A 144 6.79 -6.14 -4.99
N THR A 145 6.49 -7.09 -5.88
CA THR A 145 7.15 -7.21 -7.19
C THR A 145 6.36 -6.53 -8.31
N VAL A 146 5.13 -7.00 -8.58
CA VAL A 146 4.34 -6.54 -9.73
C VAL A 146 3.75 -5.16 -9.46
N VAL A 147 3.13 -4.97 -8.30
CA VAL A 147 2.44 -3.73 -8.01
C VAL A 147 3.43 -2.59 -7.81
N ARG A 148 4.39 -2.75 -6.92
CA ARG A 148 5.28 -1.65 -6.51
C ARG A 148 6.42 -1.38 -7.45
N MET A 149 7.03 -2.44 -8.01
CA MET A 149 8.17 -2.24 -8.91
C MET A 149 7.76 -1.92 -10.34
N LEU A 150 6.55 -2.34 -10.77
CA LEU A 150 6.10 -2.16 -12.15
C LEU A 150 4.88 -1.25 -12.26
N LEU A 151 3.76 -1.57 -11.57
CA LEU A 151 2.51 -0.84 -11.76
C LEU A 151 2.56 0.59 -11.21
N VAL A 152 3.01 0.78 -9.98
CA VAL A 152 3.06 2.10 -9.35
C VAL A 152 3.90 3.07 -10.17
N PRO A 153 5.18 2.80 -10.50
CA PRO A 153 5.97 3.73 -11.30
C PRO A 153 5.42 3.90 -12.72
N ALA A 154 4.92 2.85 -13.36
CA ALA A 154 4.35 2.92 -14.69
C ALA A 154 3.12 3.83 -14.73
N ILE A 155 2.19 3.66 -13.79
CA ILE A 155 0.98 4.48 -13.72
C ILE A 155 1.30 5.93 -13.37
N MET A 156 2.21 6.16 -12.42
CA MET A 156 2.61 7.51 -12.05
C MET A 156 3.36 8.24 -13.17
N SER A 157 4.18 7.53 -13.94
CA SER A 157 4.87 8.08 -15.11
C SER A 157 3.90 8.38 -16.26
N LEU A 158 2.96 7.48 -16.53
CA LEU A 158 1.94 7.65 -17.59
C LEU A 158 1.00 8.84 -17.30
N LEU A 159 0.61 9.01 -16.06
CA LEU A 159 -0.30 10.08 -15.65
C LEU A 159 0.43 11.42 -15.46
N GLY A 160 1.74 11.43 -15.23
CA GLY A 160 2.55 12.64 -15.10
C GLY A 160 1.92 13.70 -14.18
N ARG A 161 1.72 14.91 -14.72
CA ARG A 161 1.07 16.01 -13.96
C ARG A 161 -0.35 15.72 -13.48
N TRP A 162 -1.06 14.80 -14.10
CA TRP A 162 -2.42 14.43 -13.71
C TRP A 162 -2.49 13.69 -12.38
N ASN A 163 -1.38 13.14 -11.89
CA ASN A 163 -1.29 12.57 -10.55
C ASN A 163 -1.51 13.63 -9.45
N TRP A 164 -1.05 14.86 -9.73
CA TRP A 164 -1.00 15.96 -8.76
C TRP A 164 -2.16 16.94 -8.92
N TRP A 165 -3.11 16.65 -9.82
CA TRP A 165 -4.26 17.51 -10.04
C TRP A 165 -5.29 17.35 -8.93
N ALA A 166 -5.59 18.44 -8.23
CA ALA A 166 -6.65 18.55 -7.24
C ALA A 166 -7.81 19.41 -7.80
N PRO A 167 -9.09 19.08 -7.51
CA PRO A 167 -10.22 19.93 -7.84
C PRO A 167 -10.08 21.33 -7.21
N GLY A 168 -10.47 22.38 -7.95
CA GLY A 168 -10.24 23.77 -7.54
C GLY A 168 -10.80 24.17 -6.17
N PHE A 169 -11.90 23.54 -5.72
CA PHE A 169 -12.43 23.79 -4.39
C PHE A 169 -11.48 23.37 -3.26
N LEU A 170 -10.68 22.31 -3.48
CA LEU A 170 -9.69 21.82 -2.52
C LEU A 170 -8.43 22.70 -2.52
N GLN A 171 -8.08 23.27 -3.67
CA GLN A 171 -6.99 24.24 -3.76
C GLN A 171 -7.32 25.49 -2.94
N ASN A 172 -8.55 26.01 -3.03
CA ASN A 172 -8.99 27.15 -2.25
C ASN A 172 -8.98 26.91 -0.73
N VAL A 173 -9.31 25.69 -0.30
CA VAL A 173 -9.22 25.31 1.12
C VAL A 173 -7.76 25.27 1.56
N ARG A 174 -6.87 24.66 0.77
CA ARG A 174 -5.44 24.63 1.07
C ARG A 174 -4.83 26.03 1.20
N ASP A 175 -5.12 26.88 0.22
CA ASP A 175 -4.55 28.23 0.16
C ASP A 175 -5.00 29.07 1.36
N ARG A 176 -6.25 28.96 1.79
CA ARG A 176 -6.75 29.58 3.05
C ARG A 176 -5.99 29.11 4.29
N TYR A 177 -5.77 27.79 4.45
CA TYR A 177 -5.05 27.28 5.60
C TYR A 177 -3.56 27.64 5.58
N THR A 178 -2.98 27.80 4.39
CA THR A 178 -1.59 28.23 4.26
C THR A 178 -1.47 29.71 4.64
N GLU A 179 -2.38 30.55 4.18
CA GLU A 179 -2.44 31.98 4.54
C GLU A 179 -2.66 32.17 6.05
N GLU A 180 -3.61 31.44 6.66
CA GLU A 180 -3.84 31.48 8.11
C GLU A 180 -2.62 31.00 8.93
N ALA A 181 -1.88 30.01 8.42
CA ALA A 181 -0.69 29.51 9.08
C ALA A 181 0.49 30.47 8.97
N GLU A 182 0.66 31.16 7.84
CA GLU A 182 1.66 32.19 7.63
C GLU A 182 1.34 33.44 8.47
N GLU A 183 0.09 33.86 8.51
CA GLU A 183 -0.38 34.98 9.33
C GLU A 183 -0.19 34.70 10.82
N ALA A 184 -0.49 33.48 11.28
CA ALA A 184 -0.23 33.06 12.67
C ALA A 184 1.27 33.02 13.01
N ALA A 185 2.11 32.67 12.05
CA ALA A 185 3.57 32.68 12.22
C ALA A 185 4.13 34.10 12.28
N ASP A 186 3.62 34.99 11.44
CA ASP A 186 4.01 36.43 11.40
C ASP A 186 3.57 37.17 12.68
N LEU A 187 2.40 36.80 13.24
CA LEU A 187 1.92 37.37 14.51
C LEU A 187 2.64 36.82 15.75
N GLY A 188 3.67 35.99 15.58
CA GLY A 188 4.46 35.44 16.68
C GLY A 188 3.68 34.56 17.65
N MET A 189 2.50 34.10 17.25
CA MET A 189 1.67 33.15 17.99
C MET A 189 2.21 31.74 17.82
N SER A 190 3.43 31.53 18.36
CA SER A 190 3.97 30.18 18.53
C SER A 190 3.02 29.41 19.46
N THR A 191 2.27 28.50 18.92
CA THR A 191 1.57 27.48 19.69
C THR A 191 2.59 26.53 20.33
N ARG A 192 3.31 26.99 21.35
CA ARG A 192 3.93 26.10 22.32
C ARG A 192 2.80 25.44 23.10
N PRO A 193 2.65 24.12 23.09
CA PRO A 193 1.81 23.48 24.08
C PRO A 193 2.43 23.80 25.43
N SER A 194 1.69 24.53 26.27
CA SER A 194 2.00 24.73 27.68
C SER A 194 2.18 23.35 28.32
N ALA A 195 3.41 22.99 28.63
CA ALA A 195 3.70 21.96 29.60
C ALA A 195 3.21 22.46 30.93
N ALA A 196 2.00 22.09 31.31
CA ALA A 196 1.51 22.25 32.66
C ALA A 196 1.69 20.90 33.36
N VAL A 197 2.65 20.91 34.29
CA VAL A 197 2.84 20.16 35.55
C VAL A 197 2.09 18.83 35.69
#